data_0a683b6ad2c4f788a13c817418202ea0
#
_entry.id   0a683b6ad2c4f788a13c817418202ea0
#
_cell.length_a   1.000
_cell.length_b   1.000
_cell.length_c   1.000
_cell.angle_alpha   90.00
_cell.angle_beta   90.00
_cell.angle_gamma   90.00
#
_symmetry.space_group_name_H-M   'P 1'
#
loop_
_entity.id
_entity.type
_entity.pdbx_description
1 polymer ?
#
loop_
_entity_poly.entity_id
_entity_poly.type
_entity_poly.pdbx_seq_one_letter_code
_entity_poly.pdbx_strand_id
1 'polypeptide(L)'
;LHSDFYIRCAEDLKEKVLPVLNWIYIGIYPSEKGFSAYTCGMDYFDKDEIEVINSKTTPSELYGFIYDIVSYVLEYNAVLNDGETIGFSEKEKLPITKSKGIAVEGNSIKIKYK
;
A
#
# COMPACT_ATOMS: atom_id res chain seq x y z
N LEU A 1 -8.62 20.77 -1.54
CA LEU A 1 -7.62 19.74 -1.48
C LEU A 1 -7.50 19.01 -2.80
N HIS A 2 -8.63 18.61 -3.27
CA HIS A 2 -8.61 17.58 -4.26
C HIS A 2 -8.48 18.10 -5.69
N SER A 3 -8.96 19.30 -5.98
CA SER A 3 -8.87 19.82 -7.35
C SER A 3 -7.43 20.08 -7.78
N ASP A 4 -6.65 20.78 -6.96
CA ASP A 4 -5.24 21.03 -7.27
C ASP A 4 -4.43 19.73 -7.26
N PHE A 5 -4.77 18.84 -6.33
CA PHE A 5 -4.16 17.52 -6.25
C PHE A 5 -4.39 16.71 -7.52
N TYR A 6 -5.63 16.66 -7.99
CA TYR A 6 -5.97 15.91 -9.20
C TYR A 6 -5.37 16.51 -10.46
N ILE A 7 -5.35 17.83 -10.58
CA ILE A 7 -4.72 18.48 -11.72
C ILE A 7 -3.24 18.12 -11.78
N ARG A 8 -2.55 18.22 -10.65
CA ARG A 8 -1.14 17.89 -10.58
C ARG A 8 -0.89 16.42 -10.91
N CYS A 9 -1.69 15.50 -10.35
CA CYS A 9 -1.58 14.08 -10.65
C CYS A 9 -1.83 13.78 -12.13
N ALA A 10 -2.82 14.43 -12.73
CA ALA A 10 -3.14 14.20 -14.14
C ALA A 10 -2.00 14.64 -15.06
N GLU A 11 -1.34 15.73 -14.74
CA GLU A 11 -0.16 16.16 -15.51
C GLU A 11 1.00 15.18 -15.35
N ASP A 12 1.24 14.77 -14.13
CA ASP A 12 2.34 13.87 -13.81
C ASP A 12 2.13 12.46 -14.36
N LEU A 13 0.90 11.99 -14.42
CA LEU A 13 0.55 10.66 -14.94
C LEU A 13 1.01 10.44 -16.38
N LYS A 14 1.21 11.52 -17.13
CA LYS A 14 1.69 11.44 -18.50
C LYS A 14 3.15 11.03 -18.58
N GLU A 15 3.89 11.20 -17.51
CA GLU A 15 5.34 11.05 -17.54
C GLU A 15 5.87 9.92 -16.66
N LYS A 16 5.22 9.63 -15.53
CA LYS A 16 5.77 8.71 -14.53
C LYS A 16 4.70 7.95 -13.78
N VAL A 17 5.04 6.75 -13.35
CA VAL A 17 4.22 5.98 -12.41
C VAL A 17 4.12 6.68 -11.07
N LEU A 18 5.21 7.33 -10.63
CA LEU A 18 5.27 7.99 -9.34
C LEU A 18 4.11 8.96 -9.07
N PRO A 19 3.69 9.77 -10.03
CA PRO A 19 2.54 10.65 -9.83
C PRO A 19 1.22 9.91 -9.61
N VAL A 20 1.09 8.69 -10.11
CA VAL A 20 -0.09 7.86 -9.87
C VAL A 20 -0.26 7.58 -8.40
N LEU A 21 0.84 7.50 -7.66
CA LEU A 21 0.82 7.25 -6.22
C LEU A 21 0.10 8.36 -5.45
N ASN A 22 0.03 9.54 -6.00
CA ASN A 22 -0.68 10.65 -5.37
C ASN A 22 -2.20 10.45 -5.34
N TRP A 23 -2.71 9.49 -6.11
CA TRP A 23 -4.12 9.12 -6.10
C TRP A 23 -4.43 8.12 -4.98
N ILE A 24 -3.40 7.60 -4.34
CA ILE A 24 -3.54 6.60 -3.29
C ILE A 24 -3.34 7.27 -1.94
N TYR A 25 -4.33 7.13 -1.07
CA TYR A 25 -4.21 7.57 0.30
C TYR A 25 -3.60 6.45 1.14
N ILE A 26 -2.62 6.80 1.95
CA ILE A 26 -2.01 5.88 2.92
C ILE A 26 -2.34 6.38 4.31
N GLY A 27 -3.13 5.62 5.05
CA GLY A 27 -3.50 5.95 6.42
C GLY A 27 -2.68 5.15 7.40
N ILE A 28 -2.24 5.80 8.49
CA ILE A 28 -1.50 5.12 9.55
C ILE A 28 -2.19 5.47 10.86
N TYR A 29 -2.42 4.45 11.68
CA TYR A 29 -3.10 4.64 12.96
C TYR A 29 -2.46 3.77 14.04
N PRO A 30 -2.50 4.22 15.30
CA PRO A 30 -2.03 3.40 16.41
C PRO A 30 -2.94 2.18 16.56
N SER A 31 -2.34 1.04 16.84
CA SER A 31 -3.06 -0.21 17.03
C SER A 31 -2.54 -0.93 18.26
N GLU A 32 -3.13 -2.05 18.59
CA GLU A 32 -2.92 -2.73 19.88
C GLU A 32 -1.45 -3.00 20.18
N LYS A 33 -0.67 -3.38 19.18
CA LYS A 33 0.73 -3.77 19.37
C LYS A 33 1.73 -2.91 18.59
N GLY A 34 1.31 -1.74 18.16
CA GLY A 34 2.17 -0.86 17.38
C GLY A 34 1.36 0.07 16.50
N PHE A 35 1.70 0.12 15.22
CA PHE A 35 0.99 0.92 14.25
C PHE A 35 0.49 0.03 13.12
N SER A 36 -0.66 0.39 12.59
CA SER A 36 -1.22 -0.26 11.42
C SER A 36 -1.36 0.74 10.29
N ALA A 37 -1.37 0.25 9.06
CA ALA A 37 -1.49 1.09 7.90
C ALA A 37 -2.46 0.47 6.90
N TYR A 38 -3.04 1.30 6.06
CA TYR A 38 -3.93 0.85 4.99
C TYR A 38 -3.82 1.80 3.81
N THR A 39 -4.22 1.31 2.65
CA THR A 39 -4.33 2.14 1.44
C THR A 39 -5.79 2.39 1.12
N CYS A 40 -6.04 3.47 0.41
CA CYS A 40 -7.35 3.77 -0.15
C CYS A 40 -7.14 4.34 -1.54
N GLY A 41 -7.76 3.75 -2.54
CA GLY A 41 -7.64 4.19 -3.93
C GLY A 41 -7.00 3.16 -4.85
N MET A 42 -6.51 2.05 -4.35
CA MET A 42 -5.94 0.98 -5.18
C MET A 42 -6.97 0.42 -6.15
N ASP A 43 -8.23 0.42 -5.79
CA ASP A 43 -9.31 -0.08 -6.63
C ASP A 43 -9.50 0.72 -7.92
N TYR A 44 -9.06 1.97 -7.98
CA TYR A 44 -9.03 2.74 -9.23
C TYR A 44 -8.13 2.09 -10.27
N PHE A 45 -7.22 1.25 -9.85
CA PHE A 45 -6.25 0.58 -10.72
C PHE A 45 -6.48 -0.92 -10.77
N ASP A 46 -7.67 -1.37 -10.38
CA ASP A 46 -8.04 -2.78 -10.31
C ASP A 46 -7.13 -3.60 -9.40
N LYS A 47 -6.73 -3.02 -8.29
CA LYS A 47 -5.89 -3.69 -7.29
C LYS A 47 -6.60 -3.74 -5.95
N ASP A 48 -6.30 -4.77 -5.16
CA ASP A 48 -6.78 -4.85 -3.79
C ASP A 48 -6.07 -3.81 -2.92
N GLU A 49 -6.78 -3.29 -1.93
CA GLU A 49 -6.15 -2.44 -0.93
C GLU A 49 -5.14 -3.23 -0.12
N ILE A 50 -4.16 -2.54 0.44
CA ILE A 50 -3.06 -3.14 1.18
C ILE A 50 -3.16 -2.71 2.63
N GLU A 51 -2.97 -3.65 3.55
CA GLU A 51 -2.92 -3.36 4.99
C GLU A 51 -1.69 -3.98 5.63
N VAL A 52 -1.14 -3.28 6.61
CA VAL A 52 -0.14 -3.82 7.54
C VAL A 52 -0.72 -3.64 8.93
N ILE A 53 -0.81 -4.72 9.69
CA ILE A 53 -1.46 -4.71 11.00
C ILE A 53 -0.42 -4.94 12.10
N ASN A 54 -0.47 -4.08 13.12
CA ASN A 54 0.36 -4.20 14.32
C ASN A 54 1.86 -4.26 14.03
N SER A 55 2.35 -3.37 13.18
CA SER A 55 3.78 -3.23 12.94
C SER A 55 4.44 -2.52 14.12
N LYS A 56 5.61 -3.01 14.50
CA LYS A 56 6.40 -2.41 15.60
C LYS A 56 7.33 -1.31 15.14
N THR A 57 7.28 -0.96 13.87
CA THR A 57 8.12 0.10 13.34
C THR A 57 7.50 1.48 13.57
N THR A 58 8.24 2.54 13.22
CA THR A 58 7.74 3.91 13.34
C THR A 58 6.71 4.19 12.25
N PRO A 59 5.79 5.16 12.46
CA PRO A 59 4.85 5.56 11.40
C PRO A 59 5.54 6.00 10.11
N SER A 60 6.67 6.71 10.23
CA SER A 60 7.42 7.16 9.06
C SER A 60 7.97 5.99 8.25
N GLU A 61 8.56 5.01 8.92
CA GLU A 61 9.09 3.82 8.25
C GLU A 61 7.97 2.99 7.65
N LEU A 62 6.86 2.85 8.36
CA LEU A 62 5.70 2.11 7.87
C LEU A 62 5.09 2.77 6.62
N TYR A 63 5.01 4.10 6.63
CA TYR A 63 4.56 4.84 5.45
C TYR A 63 5.45 4.58 4.24
N GLY A 64 6.77 4.65 4.44
CA GLY A 64 7.74 4.39 3.38
C GLY A 64 7.63 2.98 2.83
N PHE A 65 7.42 2.00 3.71
CA PHE A 65 7.22 0.62 3.31
C PHE A 65 5.98 0.45 2.41
N ILE A 66 4.85 0.99 2.85
CA ILE A 66 3.60 0.90 2.07
C ILE A 66 3.76 1.64 0.74
N TYR A 67 4.40 2.81 0.75
CA TYR A 67 4.66 3.58 -0.45
C TYR A 67 5.45 2.76 -1.48
N ASP A 68 6.49 2.06 -1.02
CA ASP A 68 7.31 1.22 -1.88
C ASP A 68 6.51 0.04 -2.46
N ILE A 69 5.65 -0.57 -1.66
CA ILE A 69 4.79 -1.66 -2.13
C ILE A 69 3.81 -1.17 -3.19
N VAL A 70 3.16 -0.03 -2.94
CA VAL A 70 2.22 0.57 -3.89
C VAL A 70 2.94 0.91 -5.19
N SER A 71 4.13 1.50 -5.10
CA SER A 71 4.96 1.81 -6.26
C SER A 71 5.24 0.57 -7.10
N TYR A 72 5.65 -0.51 -6.45
CA TYR A 72 5.94 -1.78 -7.09
C TYR A 72 4.70 -2.33 -7.81
N VAL A 73 3.58 -2.37 -7.11
CA VAL A 73 2.34 -2.94 -7.66
C VAL A 73 1.89 -2.16 -8.91
N LEU A 74 1.95 -0.85 -8.85
CA LEU A 74 1.49 -0.01 -9.97
C LEU A 74 2.49 0.02 -11.11
N GLU A 75 3.79 0.08 -10.81
CA GLU A 75 4.82 0.14 -11.84
C GLU A 75 4.89 -1.13 -12.66
N TYR A 76 4.79 -2.27 -12.01
CA TYR A 76 4.92 -3.57 -12.68
C TYR A 76 3.58 -4.26 -12.93
N ASN A 77 2.48 -3.59 -12.62
CA ASN A 77 1.13 -4.18 -12.70
C ASN A 77 1.08 -5.53 -11.98
N ALA A 78 1.72 -5.58 -10.83
CA ALA A 78 1.84 -6.81 -10.06
C ALA A 78 0.52 -7.21 -9.40
N VAL A 79 0.30 -8.50 -9.25
CA VAL A 79 -0.82 -9.04 -8.50
C VAL A 79 -0.25 -9.75 -7.28
N LEU A 80 -0.67 -9.31 -6.09
CA LEU A 80 -0.24 -9.92 -4.84
C LEU A 80 -1.27 -10.97 -4.45
N ASN A 81 -0.84 -12.22 -4.35
CA ASN A 81 -1.74 -13.33 -4.09
C ASN A 81 -1.54 -13.89 -2.68
N ASP A 82 -2.66 -14.37 -2.12
CA ASP A 82 -2.63 -15.06 -0.84
C ASP A 82 -1.66 -16.23 -0.88
N GLY A 83 -0.86 -16.36 0.16
CA GLY A 83 0.12 -17.43 0.27
C GLY A 83 1.47 -17.14 -0.38
N GLU A 84 1.58 -16.04 -1.12
CA GLU A 84 2.86 -15.64 -1.70
C GLU A 84 3.67 -14.82 -0.70
N THR A 85 4.88 -14.45 -1.11
CA THR A 85 5.72 -13.56 -0.32
C THR A 85 6.15 -12.38 -1.18
N ILE A 86 6.42 -11.26 -0.52
CA ILE A 86 7.00 -10.09 -1.16
C ILE A 86 8.25 -9.68 -0.39
N GLY A 87 9.27 -9.25 -1.11
CA GLY A 87 10.51 -8.82 -0.47
C GLY A 87 11.33 -7.95 -1.38
N PHE A 88 12.15 -7.11 -0.77
CA PHE A 88 13.07 -6.23 -1.49
C PHE A 88 14.45 -6.86 -1.63
N SER A 89 14.67 -8.01 -1.01
CA SER A 89 15.89 -8.78 -1.14
C SER A 89 15.59 -10.26 -0.94
N GLU A 90 16.53 -11.13 -1.30
CA GLU A 90 16.36 -12.57 -1.13
C GLU A 90 16.22 -12.97 0.34
N LYS A 91 16.69 -12.12 1.25
CA LYS A 91 16.65 -12.38 2.69
C LYS A 91 15.39 -11.88 3.37
N GLU A 92 14.68 -10.96 2.75
CA GLU A 92 13.46 -10.38 3.31
C GLU A 92 12.26 -10.77 2.47
N LYS A 93 11.67 -11.91 2.81
CA LYS A 93 10.43 -12.36 2.19
C LYS A 93 9.31 -12.26 3.20
N LEU A 94 8.42 -11.32 2.96
CA LEU A 94 7.32 -11.06 3.85
C LEU A 94 6.07 -11.81 3.37
N PRO A 95 5.40 -12.55 4.25
CA PRO A 95 4.22 -13.31 3.85
C PRO A 95 3.06 -12.39 3.51
N ILE A 96 2.31 -12.80 2.50
CA ILE A 96 1.11 -12.11 2.04
C ILE A 96 -0.10 -12.98 2.34
N THR A 97 -1.12 -12.39 2.95
CA THR A 97 -2.41 -13.04 3.12
C THR A 97 -3.50 -12.14 2.55
N LYS A 98 -4.53 -12.75 1.99
CA LYS A 98 -5.70 -12.02 1.52
C LYS A 98 -6.88 -12.40 2.41
N SER A 99 -7.47 -11.43 3.05
CA SER A 99 -8.57 -11.64 3.97
C SER A 99 -9.42 -10.39 4.07
N LYS A 100 -10.51 -10.48 4.83
CA LYS A 100 -11.39 -9.33 5.03
C LYS A 100 -10.63 -8.16 5.64
N GLY A 101 -10.81 -6.98 5.03
CA GLY A 101 -10.17 -5.76 5.51
C GLY A 101 -10.57 -5.37 6.91
N ILE A 102 -9.63 -4.77 7.64
CA ILE A 102 -9.87 -4.25 8.98
C ILE A 102 -10.22 -2.76 8.91
N ALA A 103 -9.42 -1.99 8.21
CA ALA A 103 -9.64 -0.56 8.02
C ALA A 103 -10.28 -0.24 6.66
N VAL A 104 -10.40 -1.22 5.77
CA VAL A 104 -10.96 -1.03 4.43
C VAL A 104 -12.12 -2.01 4.21
N GLU A 105 -13.01 -1.65 3.30
CA GLU A 105 -14.12 -2.52 2.92
C GLU A 105 -13.66 -3.64 2.01
N GLY A 106 -14.34 -4.77 2.08
CA GLY A 106 -14.00 -5.94 1.28
C GLY A 106 -12.73 -6.62 1.75
N ASN A 107 -12.07 -7.31 0.84
CA ASN A 107 -10.82 -7.98 1.14
C ASN A 107 -9.63 -7.05 0.96
N SER A 108 -8.59 -7.28 1.73
CA SER A 108 -7.33 -6.58 1.58
C SER A 108 -6.17 -7.56 1.52
N ILE A 109 -5.08 -7.09 0.94
CA ILE A 109 -3.80 -7.79 0.97
C ILE A 109 -3.09 -7.38 2.25
N LYS A 110 -2.85 -8.34 3.13
CA LYS A 110 -2.14 -8.06 4.38
C LYS A 110 -0.70 -8.54 4.27
N ILE A 111 0.22 -7.64 4.57
CA ILE A 111 1.64 -7.92 4.56
C ILE A 111 2.14 -7.78 5.98
N LYS A 112 2.80 -8.81 6.48
CA LYS A 112 3.36 -8.77 7.83
C LYS A 112 4.72 -8.09 7.77
N TYR A 113 4.81 -6.89 8.35
CA TYR A 113 6.01 -6.07 8.36
C TYR A 113 6.38 -5.69 9.79
N LYS A 114 7.53 -6.21 10.23
CA LYS A 114 8.10 -5.93 11.56
C LYS A 114 7.04 -6.00 12.67
#